data_031c72fb7e7a2f23b4d257751a656aa2
#
_entry.id   031c72fb7e7a2f23b4d257751a656aa2
#
_cell.length_a   1.000
_cell.length_b   1.000
_cell.length_c   1.000
_cell.angle_alpha   90.00
_cell.angle_beta   90.00
_cell.angle_gamma   90.00
#
_symmetry.space_group_name_H-M   'P 1'
#
loop_
_entity.id
_entity.type
_entity.pdbx_description
1 polymer ?
#
loop_
_entity_poly.entity_id
_entity_poly.type
_entity_poly.pdbx_seq_one_letter_code
_entity_poly.pdbx_strand_id
1 'polypeptide(L)'
;MVYIKSCKGLYKNEKTKMPASDLVLEPVKEVIKGMDALDIDGIICATITKDYVYPSASCMLGGKIKAKNAFCYDIESDFTGFISALRLAYSFVESKRYKNVLAVSSESFYICDDKDRFNDASVAALITSEKSNIQIDFIDSTTDGSALENCYIPMGGAVKPYTREGIINKEHFIYIKDNKIFEEEAKKSALYVKETLSKNNIEIDYYIPSYFNKESFDNFANSLSVDKNKIYSKMENSNSSLSATSGVAFSMALEDGSIKNNSKVALCGFGSGYTKALAVFSVS
;
A
#
# COMPACT_ATOMS: atom_id res chain seq x y z
N MET A 1 2.13 -12.25 19.37
CA MET A 1 2.21 -12.49 17.90
C MET A 1 1.03 -11.79 17.25
N VAL A 2 1.21 -11.26 16.06
CA VAL A 2 0.22 -10.50 15.30
C VAL A 2 0.02 -11.18 13.95
N TYR A 3 -1.22 -11.23 13.48
CA TYR A 3 -1.62 -11.95 12.28
C TYR A 3 -2.44 -11.08 11.34
N ILE A 4 -2.42 -11.42 10.06
CA ILE A 4 -3.42 -10.98 9.09
C ILE A 4 -4.51 -12.05 9.07
N LYS A 5 -5.72 -11.71 9.53
CA LYS A 5 -6.86 -12.62 9.52
C LYS A 5 -7.41 -12.83 8.12
N SER A 6 -7.46 -11.76 7.34
CA SER A 6 -7.90 -11.75 5.95
C SER A 6 -7.33 -10.53 5.22
N CYS A 7 -7.11 -10.68 3.92
CA CYS A 7 -6.67 -9.60 3.03
C CYS A 7 -7.45 -9.68 1.73
N LYS A 8 -7.95 -8.54 1.25
CA LYS A 8 -8.67 -8.44 -0.02
C LYS A 8 -8.27 -7.21 -0.78
N GLY A 9 -7.90 -7.37 -2.04
CA GLY A 9 -7.59 -6.31 -2.98
C GLY A 9 -8.67 -6.15 -4.05
N LEU A 10 -8.77 -4.95 -4.59
CA LEU A 10 -9.58 -4.59 -5.75
C LEU A 10 -8.71 -3.74 -6.69
N TYR A 11 -8.55 -4.17 -7.92
CA TYR A 11 -7.86 -3.43 -8.97
C TYR A 11 -8.82 -3.10 -10.10
N LYS A 12 -8.80 -1.86 -10.58
CA LYS A 12 -9.57 -1.41 -11.74
C LYS A 12 -8.62 -1.14 -12.90
N ASN A 13 -8.94 -1.63 -14.09
CA ASN A 13 -8.17 -1.35 -15.30
C ASN A 13 -8.45 0.06 -15.87
N GLU A 14 -9.10 0.90 -15.10
CA GLU A 14 -9.51 2.25 -15.47
C GLU A 14 -9.55 3.16 -14.22
N LYS A 15 -9.64 4.46 -14.45
CA LYS A 15 -9.94 5.43 -13.40
C LYS A 15 -11.44 5.53 -13.23
N THR A 16 -11.91 5.13 -12.06
CA THR A 16 -13.30 5.30 -11.68
C THR A 16 -13.51 6.72 -11.14
N LYS A 17 -14.76 7.16 -11.04
CA LYS A 17 -15.08 8.40 -10.32
C LYS A 17 -15.52 8.14 -8.88
N MET A 18 -15.09 7.00 -8.33
CA MET A 18 -15.43 6.62 -6.97
C MET A 18 -14.51 7.33 -5.98
N PRO A 19 -15.03 7.90 -4.90
CA PRO A 19 -14.20 8.34 -3.78
C PRO A 19 -13.37 7.20 -3.20
N ALA A 20 -12.21 7.49 -2.63
CA ALA A 20 -11.31 6.46 -2.07
C ALA A 20 -11.99 5.60 -1.00
N SER A 21 -12.83 6.21 -0.14
CA SER A 21 -13.57 5.48 0.89
C SER A 21 -14.71 4.59 0.35
N ASP A 22 -15.20 4.85 -0.86
CA ASP A 22 -16.17 3.97 -1.54
C ASP A 22 -15.44 2.83 -2.27
N LEU A 23 -14.32 3.13 -2.91
CA LEU A 23 -13.53 2.15 -3.64
C LEU A 23 -13.02 1.02 -2.73
N VAL A 24 -12.67 1.32 -1.48
CA VAL A 24 -12.19 0.32 -0.50
C VAL A 24 -13.31 -0.38 0.26
N LEU A 25 -14.56 0.04 0.09
CA LEU A 25 -15.69 -0.49 0.88
C LEU A 25 -15.95 -1.98 0.60
N GLU A 26 -15.80 -2.40 -0.67
CA GLU A 26 -15.96 -3.82 -1.05
C GLU A 26 -14.86 -4.69 -0.42
N PRO A 27 -13.55 -4.40 -0.56
CA PRO A 27 -12.49 -5.12 0.15
C PRO A 27 -12.69 -5.17 1.66
N VAL A 28 -13.07 -4.05 2.28
CA VAL A 28 -13.29 -4.00 3.73
C VAL A 28 -14.44 -4.90 4.15
N LYS A 29 -15.59 -4.85 3.47
CA LYS A 29 -16.73 -5.73 3.78
C LYS A 29 -16.36 -7.20 3.69
N GLU A 30 -15.49 -7.58 2.74
CA GLU A 30 -15.07 -8.97 2.60
C GLU A 30 -14.14 -9.39 3.76
N VAL A 31 -13.17 -8.54 4.15
CA VAL A 31 -12.22 -8.91 5.23
C VAL A 31 -12.85 -8.91 6.63
N ILE A 32 -13.94 -8.17 6.85
CA ILE A 32 -14.68 -8.16 8.13
C ILE A 32 -15.91 -9.05 8.11
N LYS A 33 -16.11 -9.87 7.08
CA LYS A 33 -17.28 -10.74 6.94
C LYS A 33 -17.45 -11.65 8.15
N GLY A 34 -18.64 -11.62 8.76
CA GLY A 34 -18.95 -12.37 9.97
C GLY A 34 -18.45 -11.75 11.28
N MET A 35 -17.86 -10.55 11.23
CA MET A 35 -17.45 -9.79 12.42
C MET A 35 -18.46 -8.66 12.69
N ASP A 36 -18.72 -8.36 13.96
CA ASP A 36 -19.40 -7.12 14.32
C ASP A 36 -18.46 -5.93 14.07
N ALA A 37 -18.94 -4.92 13.37
CA ALA A 37 -18.15 -3.71 13.13
C ALA A 37 -17.76 -2.96 14.41
N LEU A 38 -18.46 -3.20 15.52
CA LEU A 38 -18.11 -2.65 16.85
C LEU A 38 -16.87 -3.31 17.46
N ASP A 39 -16.45 -4.48 16.96
CA ASP A 39 -15.21 -5.17 17.37
C ASP A 39 -13.96 -4.67 16.62
N ILE A 40 -14.12 -3.70 15.73
CA ILE A 40 -13.01 -3.02 15.06
C ILE A 40 -12.52 -1.89 15.96
N ASP A 41 -11.28 -2.01 16.42
CA ASP A 41 -10.66 -1.04 17.33
C ASP A 41 -10.06 0.16 16.60
N GLY A 42 -9.65 -0.03 15.32
CA GLY A 42 -9.01 1.03 14.56
C GLY A 42 -9.04 0.84 13.07
N ILE A 43 -8.94 1.95 12.34
CA ILE A 43 -8.84 2.02 10.88
C ILE A 43 -7.67 2.93 10.52
N ILE A 44 -6.69 2.40 9.80
CA ILE A 44 -5.55 3.14 9.28
C ILE A 44 -5.64 3.11 7.76
N CYS A 45 -5.84 4.26 7.14
CA CYS A 45 -6.00 4.40 5.70
C CYS A 45 -4.79 5.11 5.08
N ALA A 46 -4.10 4.42 4.18
CA ALA A 46 -3.06 5.01 3.35
C ALA A 46 -3.68 5.50 2.03
N THR A 47 -3.62 6.80 1.78
CA THR A 47 -4.11 7.41 0.53
C THR A 47 -3.58 8.83 0.35
N ILE A 48 -3.26 9.20 -0.90
CA ILE A 48 -3.03 10.60 -1.30
C ILE A 48 -4.24 11.18 -2.04
N THR A 49 -5.21 10.35 -2.40
CA THR A 49 -6.40 10.70 -3.19
C THR A 49 -7.66 10.70 -2.31
N LYS A 50 -7.59 11.39 -1.18
CA LYS A 50 -8.66 11.46 -0.17
C LYS A 50 -9.97 11.96 -0.76
N ASP A 51 -11.09 11.53 -0.19
CA ASP A 51 -12.44 12.01 -0.53
C ASP A 51 -12.56 13.54 -0.31
N TYR A 52 -12.01 14.02 0.79
CA TYR A 52 -11.98 15.42 1.21
C TYR A 52 -10.62 15.76 1.83
N VAL A 53 -10.28 17.03 1.84
CA VAL A 53 -9.14 17.52 2.64
C VAL A 53 -9.38 17.27 4.14
N TYR A 54 -10.63 17.37 4.59
CA TYR A 54 -11.14 17.07 5.92
C TYR A 54 -12.64 16.73 5.82
N PRO A 55 -13.15 15.68 6.48
CA PRO A 55 -12.47 14.76 7.40
C PRO A 55 -11.57 13.73 6.70
N SER A 56 -10.91 12.86 7.49
CA SER A 56 -10.07 11.77 6.99
C SER A 56 -10.88 10.69 6.24
N ALA A 57 -10.26 10.04 5.23
CA ALA A 57 -10.88 8.93 4.50
C ALA A 57 -11.18 7.73 5.42
N SER A 58 -10.30 7.46 6.41
CA SER A 58 -10.54 6.45 7.44
C SER A 58 -11.78 6.73 8.28
N CYS A 59 -12.03 8.00 8.63
CA CYS A 59 -13.25 8.39 9.36
C CYS A 59 -14.51 8.19 8.51
N MET A 60 -14.44 8.55 7.22
CA MET A 60 -15.53 8.31 6.27
C MET A 60 -15.84 6.82 6.15
N LEU A 61 -14.80 5.99 6.00
CA LEU A 61 -14.91 4.53 5.94
C LEU A 61 -15.52 3.98 7.22
N GLY A 62 -15.05 4.43 8.41
CA GLY A 62 -15.58 4.02 9.71
C GLY A 62 -17.09 4.28 9.83
N GLY A 63 -17.55 5.44 9.35
CA GLY A 63 -18.98 5.76 9.28
C GLY A 63 -19.75 4.83 8.35
N LYS A 64 -19.24 4.52 7.17
CA LYS A 64 -19.86 3.64 6.16
C LYS A 64 -20.01 2.19 6.65
N ILE A 65 -19.03 1.67 7.39
CA ILE A 65 -19.08 0.31 7.96
C ILE A 65 -19.66 0.27 9.37
N LYS A 66 -20.02 1.42 9.96
CA LYS A 66 -20.58 1.56 11.32
C LYS A 66 -19.62 1.14 12.45
N ALA A 67 -18.32 1.23 12.24
CA ALA A 67 -17.28 0.94 13.23
C ALA A 67 -17.15 2.09 14.24
N LYS A 68 -18.15 2.27 15.11
CA LYS A 68 -18.28 3.42 16.02
C LYS A 68 -17.21 3.48 17.11
N ASN A 69 -16.57 2.35 17.42
CA ASN A 69 -15.54 2.26 18.46
C ASN A 69 -14.12 2.48 17.89
N ALA A 70 -13.97 2.49 16.55
CA ALA A 70 -12.67 2.55 15.91
C ALA A 70 -12.03 3.94 16.00
N PHE A 71 -10.75 4.00 16.40
CA PHE A 71 -9.93 5.16 16.06
C PHE A 71 -9.66 5.19 14.56
N CYS A 72 -9.49 6.39 13.98
CA CYS A 72 -9.34 6.57 12.54
C CYS A 72 -8.14 7.47 12.24
N TYR A 73 -7.17 6.95 11.45
CA TYR A 73 -5.99 7.68 11.00
C TYR A 73 -5.79 7.54 9.50
N ASP A 74 -5.58 8.67 8.80
CA ASP A 74 -5.02 8.67 7.46
C ASP A 74 -3.51 8.84 7.55
N ILE A 75 -2.80 8.14 6.64
CA ILE A 75 -1.36 8.27 6.48
C ILE A 75 -1.01 8.51 5.02
N GLU A 76 0.07 9.22 4.78
CA GLU A 76 0.67 9.42 3.48
C GLU A 76 2.09 8.86 3.50
N SER A 77 2.37 7.88 2.66
CA SER A 77 3.65 7.17 2.61
C SER A 77 3.96 6.65 1.21
N ASP A 78 3.72 7.49 0.20
CA ASP A 78 4.05 7.22 -1.19
C ASP A 78 3.62 5.79 -1.62
N PHE A 79 4.40 5.10 -2.43
CA PHE A 79 4.15 3.72 -2.86
C PHE A 79 4.23 2.66 -1.73
N THR A 80 4.67 3.05 -0.54
CA THR A 80 4.76 2.13 0.61
C THR A 80 3.54 2.20 1.51
N GLY A 81 2.50 2.94 1.14
CA GLY A 81 1.37 3.27 2.01
C GLY A 81 0.72 2.07 2.67
N PHE A 82 0.42 0.99 1.92
CA PHE A 82 -0.17 -0.21 2.51
C PHE A 82 0.75 -0.87 3.55
N ILE A 83 2.06 -0.98 3.27
CA ILE A 83 3.02 -1.55 4.23
C ILE A 83 3.13 -0.67 5.47
N SER A 84 3.09 0.65 5.31
CA SER A 84 3.08 1.61 6.41
C SER A 84 1.80 1.48 7.26
N ALA A 85 0.64 1.27 6.64
CA ALA A 85 -0.61 0.99 7.35
C ALA A 85 -0.54 -0.34 8.13
N LEU A 86 0.03 -1.40 7.52
CA LEU A 86 0.29 -2.67 8.18
C LEU A 86 1.22 -2.50 9.39
N ARG A 87 2.29 -1.70 9.28
CA ARG A 87 3.24 -1.44 10.37
C ARG A 87 2.57 -0.78 11.57
N LEU A 88 1.74 0.23 11.32
CA LEU A 88 1.01 0.89 12.39
C LEU A 88 -0.03 -0.04 13.02
N ALA A 89 -0.81 -0.76 12.21
CA ALA A 89 -1.77 -1.74 12.70
C ALA A 89 -1.10 -2.84 13.53
N TYR A 90 0.04 -3.37 13.05
CA TYR A 90 0.88 -4.30 13.79
C TYR A 90 1.26 -3.74 15.16
N SER A 91 1.80 -2.51 15.22
CA SER A 91 2.24 -1.89 16.46
C SER A 91 1.09 -1.70 17.46
N PHE A 92 -0.08 -1.32 16.99
CA PHE A 92 -1.27 -1.18 17.83
C PHE A 92 -1.73 -2.52 18.41
N VAL A 93 -1.77 -3.58 17.60
CA VAL A 93 -2.18 -4.92 18.05
C VAL A 93 -1.10 -5.55 18.94
N GLU A 94 0.20 -5.39 18.61
CA GLU A 94 1.31 -5.91 19.40
C GLU A 94 1.37 -5.28 20.79
N SER A 95 0.97 -4.02 20.94
CA SER A 95 0.86 -3.33 22.22
C SER A 95 -0.16 -3.97 23.17
N LYS A 96 -0.98 -4.93 22.69
CA LYS A 96 -2.08 -5.61 23.39
C LYS A 96 -3.20 -4.68 23.87
N ARG A 97 -3.16 -3.41 23.45
CA ARG A 97 -4.22 -2.44 23.75
C ARG A 97 -5.40 -2.59 22.81
N TYR A 98 -5.14 -3.04 21.58
CA TYR A 98 -6.13 -3.23 20.54
C TYR A 98 -6.02 -4.65 20.00
N LYS A 99 -7.16 -5.20 19.58
CA LYS A 99 -7.26 -6.58 19.12
C LYS A 99 -7.40 -6.67 17.60
N ASN A 100 -8.21 -5.81 17.00
CA ASN A 100 -8.59 -5.83 15.60
C ASN A 100 -8.42 -4.45 14.96
N VAL A 101 -7.45 -4.30 14.07
CA VAL A 101 -7.18 -3.04 13.36
C VAL A 101 -7.22 -3.27 11.86
N LEU A 102 -7.98 -2.48 11.14
CA LEU A 102 -8.00 -2.46 9.69
C LEU A 102 -6.81 -1.64 9.18
N ALA A 103 -5.95 -2.26 8.38
CA ALA A 103 -4.97 -1.60 7.53
C ALA A 103 -5.52 -1.55 6.10
N VAL A 104 -5.75 -0.36 5.58
CA VAL A 104 -6.32 -0.17 4.25
C VAL A 104 -5.47 0.77 3.42
N SER A 105 -5.50 0.59 2.11
CA SER A 105 -4.99 1.57 1.16
C SER A 105 -5.98 1.70 0.01
N SER A 106 -6.20 2.92 -0.46
CA SER A 106 -7.15 3.19 -1.54
C SER A 106 -6.74 4.42 -2.32
N GLU A 107 -6.67 4.27 -3.64
CA GLU A 107 -6.27 5.35 -4.54
C GLU A 107 -7.26 5.49 -5.69
N SER A 108 -7.70 6.72 -5.93
CA SER A 108 -8.66 7.10 -6.97
C SER A 108 -8.12 8.28 -7.77
N PHE A 109 -7.56 8.04 -8.94
CA PHE A 109 -6.69 8.97 -9.66
C PHE A 109 -7.41 9.95 -10.58
N TYR A 110 -8.72 9.85 -10.77
CA TYR A 110 -9.43 10.76 -11.67
C TYR A 110 -9.28 12.24 -11.33
N ILE A 111 -8.94 12.56 -10.06
CA ILE A 111 -8.79 13.94 -9.56
C ILE A 111 -7.37 14.49 -9.69
N CYS A 112 -6.36 13.64 -9.87
CA CYS A 112 -4.95 14.05 -9.81
C CYS A 112 -4.02 13.43 -10.85
N ASP A 113 -4.55 12.69 -11.83
CA ASP A 113 -3.76 12.17 -12.96
C ASP A 113 -4.56 12.15 -14.25
N ASP A 114 -4.08 12.85 -15.29
CA ASP A 114 -4.69 12.91 -16.63
C ASP A 114 -3.90 12.15 -17.70
N LYS A 115 -2.79 11.49 -17.33
CA LYS A 115 -1.85 10.86 -18.28
C LYS A 115 -1.92 9.34 -18.29
N ASP A 116 -2.96 8.76 -17.72
CA ASP A 116 -3.14 7.30 -17.63
C ASP A 116 -1.92 6.52 -17.11
N ARG A 117 -1.21 7.14 -16.14
CA ARG A 117 -0.03 6.54 -15.48
C ARG A 117 -0.41 5.63 -14.34
N PHE A 118 -1.59 5.86 -13.78
CA PHE A 118 -2.09 5.16 -12.60
C PHE A 118 -3.50 4.63 -12.85
N ASN A 119 -3.82 3.53 -12.20
CA ASN A 119 -5.17 2.97 -12.15
C ASN A 119 -5.69 2.92 -10.71
N ASP A 120 -7.01 3.05 -10.59
CA ASP A 120 -7.66 2.98 -9.30
C ASP A 120 -7.52 1.58 -8.70
N ALA A 121 -7.20 1.55 -7.41
CA ALA A 121 -7.16 0.31 -6.67
C ALA A 121 -7.35 0.54 -5.18
N SER A 122 -7.75 -0.51 -4.49
CA SER A 122 -7.85 -0.52 -3.04
C SER A 122 -7.51 -1.88 -2.47
N VAL A 123 -7.07 -1.91 -1.22
CA VAL A 123 -6.80 -3.13 -0.47
C VAL A 123 -7.14 -2.92 0.99
N ALA A 124 -7.65 -3.96 1.61
CA ALA A 124 -7.90 -4.03 3.06
C ALA A 124 -7.28 -5.29 3.64
N ALA A 125 -6.73 -5.18 4.85
CA ALA A 125 -6.31 -6.30 5.66
C ALA A 125 -6.80 -6.11 7.09
N LEU A 126 -7.32 -7.18 7.69
CA LEU A 126 -7.68 -7.21 9.11
C LEU A 126 -6.52 -7.77 9.92
N ILE A 127 -5.91 -6.91 10.71
CA ILE A 127 -4.79 -7.23 11.58
C ILE A 127 -5.32 -7.58 12.96
N THR A 128 -4.90 -8.72 13.51
CA THR A 128 -5.47 -9.25 14.74
C THR A 128 -4.45 -9.93 15.65
N SER A 129 -4.75 -10.01 16.94
CA SER A 129 -4.02 -10.84 17.91
C SER A 129 -4.48 -12.31 17.93
N GLU A 130 -5.60 -12.64 17.26
CA GLU A 130 -6.08 -14.02 17.12
C GLU A 130 -5.21 -14.77 16.11
N LYS A 131 -4.84 -16.02 16.43
CA LYS A 131 -4.07 -16.87 15.54
C LYS A 131 -4.77 -17.04 14.19
N SER A 132 -4.04 -16.83 13.11
CA SER A 132 -4.48 -17.00 11.72
C SER A 132 -3.35 -17.61 10.88
N ASN A 133 -3.66 -17.93 9.63
CA ASN A 133 -2.71 -18.58 8.71
C ASN A 133 -1.58 -17.65 8.22
N ILE A 134 -1.71 -16.34 8.41
CA ILE A 134 -0.68 -15.37 7.96
C ILE A 134 -0.17 -14.63 9.19
N GLN A 135 1.04 -14.98 9.63
CA GLN A 135 1.72 -14.28 10.72
C GLN A 135 2.58 -13.15 10.16
N ILE A 136 2.54 -12.00 10.82
CA ILE A 136 3.46 -10.90 10.53
C ILE A 136 4.74 -11.13 11.33
N ASP A 137 5.85 -11.43 10.65
CA ASP A 137 7.13 -11.73 11.28
C ASP A 137 7.99 -10.49 11.46
N PHE A 138 7.99 -9.60 10.46
CA PHE A 138 8.91 -8.46 10.42
C PHE A 138 8.35 -7.34 9.54
N ILE A 139 8.50 -6.09 9.96
CA ILE A 139 8.21 -4.91 9.13
C ILE A 139 9.29 -3.85 9.38
N ASP A 140 9.89 -3.35 8.30
CA ASP A 140 10.85 -2.26 8.34
C ASP A 140 10.56 -1.22 7.25
N SER A 141 11.00 0.01 7.47
CA SER A 141 10.87 1.08 6.48
C SER A 141 11.87 2.19 6.74
N THR A 142 12.24 2.87 5.66
CA THR A 142 13.11 4.07 5.71
C THR A 142 12.55 5.15 4.79
N THR A 143 12.85 6.40 5.09
CA THR A 143 12.40 7.57 4.33
C THR A 143 13.58 8.52 4.10
N ASP A 144 13.69 9.01 2.87
CA ASP A 144 14.64 10.06 2.48
C ASP A 144 13.87 11.28 1.94
N GLY A 145 13.69 12.28 2.79
CA GLY A 145 12.96 13.50 2.42
C GLY A 145 13.71 14.39 1.40
N SER A 146 14.96 14.08 1.05
CA SER A 146 15.73 14.85 0.04
C SER A 146 15.19 14.66 -1.38
N ALA A 147 14.40 13.60 -1.62
CA ALA A 147 13.85 13.24 -2.93
C ALA A 147 12.50 13.92 -3.26
N LEU A 148 12.04 14.86 -2.44
CA LEU A 148 10.69 15.44 -2.54
C LEU A 148 10.34 16.02 -3.92
N GLU A 149 11.31 16.58 -4.67
CA GLU A 149 11.07 17.17 -5.98
C GLU A 149 10.88 16.15 -7.11
N ASN A 150 11.06 14.86 -6.84
CA ASN A 150 10.96 13.82 -7.85
C ASN A 150 9.51 13.57 -8.29
N CYS A 151 8.60 13.53 -7.31
CA CYS A 151 7.20 13.25 -7.54
C CYS A 151 6.37 13.91 -6.43
N TYR A 152 5.47 14.83 -6.79
CA TYR A 152 4.63 15.53 -5.82
C TYR A 152 3.42 16.17 -6.52
N ILE A 153 2.46 16.65 -5.75
CA ILE A 153 1.35 17.46 -6.25
C ILE A 153 1.69 18.92 -5.95
N PRO A 154 1.94 19.77 -6.97
CA PRO A 154 2.46 21.12 -6.76
C PRO A 154 1.51 22.06 -6.02
N MET A 155 0.18 21.87 -6.13
CA MET A 155 -0.84 22.77 -5.63
C MET A 155 -1.87 22.06 -4.75
N GLY A 156 -2.43 22.77 -3.81
CA GLY A 156 -3.48 22.28 -2.89
C GLY A 156 -3.03 22.23 -1.43
N GLY A 157 -1.73 22.45 -1.17
CA GLY A 157 -1.18 22.59 0.18
C GLY A 157 -0.90 24.03 0.56
N ALA A 158 -0.33 24.22 1.76
CA ALA A 158 -0.01 25.56 2.29
C ALA A 158 1.08 26.30 1.49
N VAL A 159 1.99 25.57 0.84
CA VAL A 159 3.04 26.18 -0.02
C VAL A 159 2.42 26.85 -1.24
N LYS A 160 1.42 26.21 -1.85
CA LYS A 160 0.70 26.73 -3.01
C LYS A 160 -0.78 26.38 -2.91
N PRO A 161 -1.61 27.25 -2.30
CA PRO A 161 -3.05 27.05 -2.24
C PRO A 161 -3.70 27.00 -3.62
N TYR A 162 -4.91 26.48 -3.72
CA TYR A 162 -5.67 26.44 -4.97
C TYR A 162 -5.89 27.83 -5.56
N THR A 163 -5.57 27.98 -6.84
CA THR A 163 -5.85 29.18 -7.64
C THR A 163 -6.52 28.77 -8.95
N ARG A 164 -7.29 29.70 -9.55
CA ARG A 164 -7.91 29.46 -10.86
C ARG A 164 -6.86 29.16 -11.94
N GLU A 165 -5.77 29.92 -11.95
CA GLU A 165 -4.67 29.71 -12.90
C GLU A 165 -4.00 28.35 -12.72
N GLY A 166 -3.69 27.95 -11.47
CA GLY A 166 -3.09 26.66 -11.18
C GLY A 166 -3.98 25.49 -11.56
N ILE A 167 -5.33 25.63 -11.43
CA ILE A 167 -6.26 24.60 -11.90
C ILE A 167 -6.22 24.50 -13.44
N ILE A 168 -6.22 25.62 -14.16
CA ILE A 168 -6.12 25.64 -15.62
C ILE A 168 -4.81 25.01 -16.08
N ASN A 169 -3.70 25.27 -15.38
CA ASN A 169 -2.38 24.72 -15.66
C ASN A 169 -2.19 23.28 -15.13
N LYS A 170 -3.23 22.67 -14.54
CA LYS A 170 -3.22 21.30 -14.00
C LYS A 170 -2.20 21.06 -12.89
N GLU A 171 -1.85 22.09 -12.11
CA GLU A 171 -0.89 21.99 -11.03
C GLU A 171 -1.40 21.19 -9.81
N HIS A 172 -2.68 20.84 -9.79
CA HIS A 172 -3.28 19.90 -8.82
C HIS A 172 -3.08 18.43 -9.23
N PHE A 173 -2.40 18.17 -10.34
CA PHE A 173 -2.08 16.82 -10.78
C PHE A 173 -0.68 16.39 -10.34
N ILE A 174 -0.47 15.08 -10.26
CA ILE A 174 0.82 14.50 -9.89
C ILE A 174 1.89 14.92 -10.92
N TYR A 175 2.87 15.65 -10.44
CA TYR A 175 4.08 15.97 -11.18
C TYR A 175 5.12 14.88 -10.98
N ILE A 176 5.71 14.41 -12.06
CA ILE A 176 6.85 13.48 -12.07
C ILE A 176 7.94 14.13 -12.90
N LYS A 177 9.12 14.31 -12.29
CA LYS A 177 10.26 15.00 -12.89
C LYS A 177 10.85 14.20 -14.06
N ASP A 178 11.10 12.90 -13.84
CA ASP A 178 11.60 11.95 -14.82
C ASP A 178 11.20 10.52 -14.40
N ASN A 179 10.67 9.73 -15.32
CA ASN A 179 10.29 8.34 -15.06
C ASN A 179 11.49 7.45 -14.70
N LYS A 180 12.72 7.79 -15.13
CA LYS A 180 13.94 7.06 -14.77
C LYS A 180 14.20 7.02 -13.26
N ILE A 181 13.63 7.96 -12.50
CA ILE A 181 13.71 7.96 -11.05
C ILE A 181 13.18 6.65 -10.48
N PHE A 182 12.05 6.15 -10.99
CA PHE A 182 11.46 4.91 -10.53
C PHE A 182 12.32 3.68 -10.82
N GLU A 183 13.06 3.69 -11.94
CA GLU A 183 13.99 2.63 -12.30
C GLU A 183 15.20 2.58 -11.35
N GLU A 184 15.76 3.76 -11.02
CA GLU A 184 16.88 3.88 -10.07
C GLU A 184 16.46 3.50 -8.65
N GLU A 185 15.29 3.98 -8.21
CA GLU A 185 14.76 3.66 -6.89
C GLU A 185 14.39 2.18 -6.76
N ALA A 186 13.95 1.54 -7.84
CA ALA A 186 13.74 0.10 -7.88
C ALA A 186 15.03 -0.68 -7.57
N LYS A 187 16.17 -0.28 -8.17
CA LYS A 187 17.48 -0.89 -7.91
C LYS A 187 17.93 -0.68 -6.46
N LYS A 188 17.84 0.57 -5.95
CA LYS A 188 18.19 0.88 -4.56
C LYS A 188 17.32 0.13 -3.57
N SER A 189 16.04 -0.06 -3.90
CA SER A 189 15.09 -0.77 -3.06
C SER A 189 15.33 -2.27 -3.03
N ALA A 190 15.73 -2.88 -4.15
CA ALA A 190 16.17 -4.26 -4.17
C ALA A 190 17.41 -4.49 -3.28
N LEU A 191 18.38 -3.55 -3.28
CA LEU A 191 19.53 -3.60 -2.38
C LEU A 191 19.11 -3.48 -0.92
N TYR A 192 18.24 -2.51 -0.59
CA TYR A 192 17.69 -2.34 0.76
C TYR A 192 17.01 -3.63 1.25
N VAL A 193 16.19 -4.27 0.41
CA VAL A 193 15.53 -5.54 0.75
C VAL A 193 16.58 -6.63 1.03
N LYS A 194 17.58 -6.81 0.17
CA LYS A 194 18.66 -7.81 0.36
C LYS A 194 19.43 -7.58 1.64
N GLU A 195 19.87 -6.35 1.90
CA GLU A 195 20.62 -5.99 3.10
C GLU A 195 19.81 -6.19 4.37
N THR A 196 18.54 -5.77 4.36
CA THR A 196 17.64 -5.92 5.50
C THR A 196 17.37 -7.39 5.81
N LEU A 197 17.08 -8.22 4.81
CA LEU A 197 16.86 -9.65 4.99
C LEU A 197 18.11 -10.35 5.48
N SER A 198 19.28 -10.07 4.88
CA SER A 198 20.57 -10.64 5.28
C SER A 198 20.92 -10.28 6.72
N LYS A 199 20.78 -9.02 7.12
CA LYS A 199 21.05 -8.54 8.48
C LYS A 199 20.20 -9.25 9.54
N ASN A 200 18.99 -9.65 9.18
CA ASN A 200 18.05 -10.31 10.08
C ASN A 200 18.02 -11.85 9.90
N ASN A 201 18.88 -12.43 9.06
CA ASN A 201 18.92 -13.86 8.74
C ASN A 201 17.56 -14.40 8.29
N ILE A 202 16.86 -13.68 7.42
CA ILE A 202 15.54 -14.04 6.90
C ILE A 202 15.70 -14.55 5.47
N GLU A 203 15.24 -15.78 5.23
CA GLU A 203 15.11 -16.36 3.87
C GLU A 203 13.68 -16.20 3.37
N ILE A 204 13.52 -15.91 2.08
CA ILE A 204 12.22 -15.62 1.45
C ILE A 204 11.96 -16.60 0.30
N ASP A 205 10.75 -17.10 0.26
CA ASP A 205 10.26 -17.98 -0.80
C ASP A 205 9.62 -17.17 -1.94
N TYR A 206 8.89 -16.09 -1.59
CA TYR A 206 8.16 -15.25 -2.54
C TYR A 206 8.33 -13.77 -2.26
N TYR A 207 8.61 -12.98 -3.31
CA TYR A 207 8.70 -11.53 -3.28
C TYR A 207 7.54 -10.89 -4.05
N ILE A 208 6.90 -9.92 -3.45
CA ILE A 208 5.79 -9.16 -4.04
C ILE A 208 6.18 -7.68 -4.03
N PRO A 209 6.75 -7.16 -5.13
CA PRO A 209 7.15 -5.76 -5.20
C PRO A 209 5.98 -4.82 -5.53
N SER A 210 6.06 -3.58 -5.06
CA SER A 210 5.41 -2.46 -5.73
C SER A 210 6.18 -2.13 -7.03
N TYR A 211 5.59 -1.31 -7.88
CA TYR A 211 6.23 -0.83 -9.11
C TYR A 211 5.51 0.44 -9.59
N PHE A 212 6.17 1.22 -10.43
CA PHE A 212 5.55 2.31 -11.15
C PHE A 212 5.11 1.86 -12.56
N ASN A 213 6.00 1.17 -13.27
CA ASN A 213 5.82 0.63 -14.62
C ASN A 213 6.61 -0.66 -14.78
N LYS A 214 6.54 -1.28 -15.95
CA LYS A 214 7.24 -2.52 -16.28
C LYS A 214 8.77 -2.38 -16.11
N GLU A 215 9.34 -1.25 -16.52
CA GLU A 215 10.78 -1.00 -16.43
C GLU A 215 11.25 -0.97 -14.97
N SER A 216 10.50 -0.31 -14.08
CA SER A 216 10.81 -0.30 -12.64
C SER A 216 10.66 -1.68 -12.01
N PHE A 217 9.65 -2.47 -12.41
CA PHE A 217 9.50 -3.86 -12.00
C PHE A 217 10.72 -4.70 -12.39
N ASP A 218 11.12 -4.65 -13.68
CA ASP A 218 12.25 -5.41 -14.22
C ASP A 218 13.57 -5.01 -13.53
N ASN A 219 13.79 -3.72 -13.28
CA ASN A 219 14.96 -3.23 -12.56
C ASN A 219 15.02 -3.75 -11.12
N PHE A 220 13.90 -3.78 -10.42
CA PHE A 220 13.81 -4.39 -9.09
C PHE A 220 14.15 -5.88 -9.14
N ALA A 221 13.47 -6.64 -10.00
CA ALA A 221 13.63 -8.08 -10.14
C ALA A 221 15.08 -8.48 -10.49
N ASN A 222 15.69 -7.79 -11.46
CA ASN A 222 17.06 -8.05 -11.86
C ASN A 222 18.06 -7.69 -10.74
N SER A 223 17.84 -6.60 -10.01
CA SER A 223 18.73 -6.15 -8.93
C SER A 223 18.60 -7.01 -7.67
N LEU A 224 17.42 -7.58 -7.43
CA LEU A 224 17.19 -8.52 -6.33
C LEU A 224 18.02 -9.81 -6.54
N SER A 225 18.29 -10.19 -7.80
CA SER A 225 19.16 -11.31 -8.17
C SER A 225 18.72 -12.65 -7.56
N VAL A 226 17.43 -12.90 -7.50
CA VAL A 226 16.82 -14.17 -7.09
C VAL A 226 16.17 -14.87 -8.29
N ASP A 227 15.79 -16.13 -8.14
CA ASP A 227 15.03 -16.84 -9.17
C ASP A 227 13.74 -16.06 -9.49
N LYS A 228 13.50 -15.81 -10.78
CA LYS A 228 12.31 -15.07 -11.24
C LYS A 228 11.01 -15.74 -10.82
N ASN A 229 10.99 -17.05 -10.66
CA ASN A 229 9.83 -17.79 -10.16
C ASN A 229 9.48 -17.45 -8.70
N LYS A 230 10.40 -16.83 -7.97
CA LYS A 230 10.16 -16.32 -6.61
C LYS A 230 9.57 -14.90 -6.60
N ILE A 231 9.40 -14.25 -7.75
CA ILE A 231 8.86 -12.88 -7.84
C ILE A 231 7.46 -12.94 -8.45
N TYR A 232 6.49 -12.39 -7.74
CA TYR A 232 5.12 -12.29 -8.26
C TYR A 232 5.04 -11.24 -9.37
N SER A 233 4.70 -11.68 -10.59
CA SER A 233 4.76 -10.86 -11.82
C SER A 233 3.42 -10.68 -12.54
N LYS A 234 2.31 -11.23 -12.02
CA LYS A 234 1.02 -11.17 -12.73
C LYS A 234 0.48 -9.76 -12.95
N MET A 235 0.97 -8.77 -12.23
CA MET A 235 0.61 -7.37 -12.38
C MET A 235 1.66 -6.50 -13.09
N GLU A 236 2.78 -7.08 -13.53
CA GLU A 236 3.93 -6.31 -14.07
C GLU A 236 3.60 -5.42 -15.29
N ASN A 237 2.55 -5.76 -16.04
CA ASN A 237 2.06 -5.00 -17.20
C ASN A 237 0.87 -4.09 -16.86
N SER A 238 0.49 -4.00 -15.61
CA SER A 238 -0.60 -3.12 -15.16
C SER A 238 -0.04 -1.75 -14.77
N ASN A 239 -0.86 -0.70 -14.84
CA ASN A 239 -0.48 0.58 -14.27
C ASN A 239 -0.40 0.49 -12.74
N SER A 240 0.51 1.28 -12.16
CA SER A 240 0.62 1.38 -10.70
C SER A 240 -0.64 1.96 -10.06
N SER A 241 -0.87 1.61 -8.82
CA SER A 241 -1.89 2.22 -7.95
C SER A 241 -1.24 2.79 -6.69
N LEU A 242 -0.04 3.35 -6.83
CA LEU A 242 0.72 3.97 -5.75
C LEU A 242 0.73 3.08 -4.48
N SER A 243 0.15 3.63 -3.41
CA SER A 243 0.13 3.02 -2.08
C SER A 243 -0.57 1.65 -2.02
N ALA A 244 -1.50 1.36 -2.94
CA ALA A 244 -2.26 0.11 -2.96
C ALA A 244 -1.58 -1.01 -3.76
N THR A 245 -0.61 -0.71 -4.63
CA THR A 245 -0.04 -1.66 -5.61
C THR A 245 0.42 -2.97 -4.99
N SER A 246 1.31 -2.92 -4.00
CA SER A 246 1.86 -4.13 -3.38
C SER A 246 0.82 -4.94 -2.60
N GLY A 247 -0.13 -4.25 -1.95
CA GLY A 247 -1.21 -4.90 -1.21
C GLY A 247 -2.21 -5.63 -2.10
N VAL A 248 -2.56 -5.03 -3.25
CA VAL A 248 -3.40 -5.69 -4.25
C VAL A 248 -2.70 -6.91 -4.83
N ALA A 249 -1.41 -6.79 -5.18
CA ALA A 249 -0.61 -7.90 -5.67
C ALA A 249 -0.52 -9.05 -4.63
N PHE A 250 -0.39 -8.71 -3.34
CA PHE A 250 -0.42 -9.69 -2.25
C PHE A 250 -1.76 -10.42 -2.16
N SER A 251 -2.88 -9.69 -2.20
CA SER A 251 -4.21 -10.30 -2.21
C SER A 251 -4.40 -11.25 -3.40
N MET A 252 -4.00 -10.82 -4.60
CA MET A 252 -4.10 -11.65 -5.81
C MET A 252 -3.22 -12.90 -5.70
N ALA A 253 -2.01 -12.79 -5.15
CA ALA A 253 -1.10 -13.93 -4.99
C ALA A 253 -1.61 -14.95 -3.95
N LEU A 254 -2.37 -14.51 -2.94
CA LEU A 254 -3.10 -15.39 -2.02
C LEU A 254 -4.26 -16.10 -2.73
N GLU A 255 -5.06 -15.36 -3.49
CA GLU A 255 -6.27 -15.88 -4.15
C GLU A 255 -5.96 -16.85 -5.28
N ASP A 256 -4.91 -16.60 -6.06
CA ASP A 256 -4.54 -17.44 -7.20
C ASP A 256 -3.65 -18.64 -6.83
N GLY A 257 -3.32 -18.79 -5.54
CA GLY A 257 -2.52 -19.90 -5.01
C GLY A 257 -1.03 -19.84 -5.41
N SER A 258 -0.52 -18.68 -5.83
CA SER A 258 0.92 -18.46 -6.07
C SER A 258 1.70 -18.57 -4.75
N ILE A 259 1.16 -18.06 -3.66
CA ILE A 259 1.71 -18.23 -2.32
C ILE A 259 1.29 -19.62 -1.80
N LYS A 260 2.28 -20.43 -1.45
CA LYS A 260 2.05 -21.77 -0.91
C LYS A 260 2.02 -21.77 0.61
N ASN A 261 1.34 -22.74 1.22
CA ASN A 261 1.44 -22.99 2.65
C ASN A 261 2.90 -23.29 3.04
N ASN A 262 3.27 -22.92 4.24
CA ASN A 262 4.62 -23.02 4.80
C ASN A 262 5.68 -22.23 4.03
N SER A 263 5.30 -21.10 3.44
CA SER A 263 6.21 -20.18 2.76
C SER A 263 6.38 -18.87 3.51
N LYS A 264 7.54 -18.22 3.31
CA LYS A 264 7.82 -16.86 3.72
C LYS A 264 7.69 -15.91 2.55
N VAL A 265 6.91 -14.86 2.74
CA VAL A 265 6.57 -13.88 1.72
C VAL A 265 7.10 -12.51 2.12
N ALA A 266 7.81 -11.86 1.21
CA ALA A 266 8.25 -10.47 1.35
C ALA A 266 7.40 -9.54 0.50
N LEU A 267 6.70 -8.61 1.13
CA LEU A 267 6.02 -7.50 0.49
C LEU A 267 6.98 -6.31 0.45
N CYS A 268 7.35 -5.85 -0.75
CA CYS A 268 8.37 -4.85 -0.95
C CYS A 268 7.74 -3.57 -1.53
N GLY A 269 7.82 -2.46 -0.78
CA GLY A 269 7.31 -1.16 -1.19
C GLY A 269 8.44 -0.22 -1.58
N PHE A 270 8.31 0.41 -2.74
CA PHE A 270 9.21 1.48 -3.20
C PHE A 270 8.52 2.32 -4.27
N GLY A 271 8.99 3.54 -4.47
CA GLY A 271 8.39 4.43 -5.45
C GLY A 271 9.30 5.58 -5.86
N SER A 272 8.91 6.79 -5.57
CA SER A 272 9.52 8.02 -6.06
C SER A 272 10.85 8.42 -5.39
N GLY A 273 11.36 7.59 -4.47
CA GLY A 273 12.61 7.83 -3.74
C GLY A 273 12.43 8.32 -2.31
N TYR A 274 11.20 8.57 -1.88
CA TYR A 274 10.95 9.01 -0.50
C TYR A 274 11.01 7.86 0.49
N THR A 275 10.32 6.76 0.16
CA THR A 275 10.10 5.66 1.09
C THR A 275 10.51 4.33 0.49
N LYS A 276 11.05 3.46 1.35
CA LYS A 276 11.27 2.04 1.07
C LYS A 276 10.70 1.27 2.26
N ALA A 277 10.00 0.19 2.01
CA ALA A 277 9.43 -0.63 3.07
C ALA A 277 9.48 -2.11 2.71
N LEU A 278 9.59 -2.92 3.76
CA LEU A 278 9.60 -4.37 3.67
C LEU A 278 8.71 -4.93 4.78
N ALA A 279 7.77 -5.79 4.42
CA ALA A 279 7.04 -6.61 5.38
C ALA A 279 7.23 -8.08 5.05
N VAL A 280 7.46 -8.91 6.07
CA VAL A 280 7.66 -10.36 5.93
C VAL A 280 6.57 -11.10 6.68
N PHE A 281 6.02 -12.09 6.02
CA PHE A 281 4.94 -12.92 6.52
C PHE A 281 5.30 -14.40 6.44
N SER A 282 4.93 -15.18 7.47
CA SER A 282 4.85 -16.63 7.39
C SER A 282 3.42 -17.04 7.07
N VAL A 283 3.24 -17.83 6.01
CA VAL A 283 1.93 -18.36 5.56
C VAL A 283 1.89 -19.85 5.88
N SER A 284 0.89 -20.30 6.66
CA SER A 284 0.73 -21.70 7.12
C SER A 284 -0.55 -22.35 6.63
#